data_19ed62a1e508f854f1269c5c6d4d7270
#
_entry.id   19ed62a1e508f854f1269c5c6d4d7270
#
_cell.length_a   1.000
_cell.length_b   1.000
_cell.length_c   1.000
_cell.angle_alpha   90.00
_cell.angle_beta   90.00
_cell.angle_gamma   90.00
#
_symmetry.space_group_name_H-M   'P 1'
#
loop_
_entity.id
_entity.type
_entity.pdbx_description
1 polymer ?
#
loop_
_entity_poly.entity_id
_entity_poly.type
_entity_poly.pdbx_seq_one_letter_code
_entity_poly.pdbx_strand_id
1 'polypeptide(L)'
;MAGRGHQQPVPDPTLSPMIPRKTAQWTFGVLGCLSACQTNTSVETSIEATLDRLQHEDRTNAILAIVPDALDQARGLKGKDPNHPLYGQAVVVKDNIHIKGMATTAGSLALINNVAEEDAPVVARLRDAGAIIVGKTNLSEWANFRSTSSASGWSSVGGLTTNPFDPSCTACGSSSGSGAAVGSGLVDIALGTETDGSVTCPAAMCGIVGLKPTVGLLPSDGVVPISSSQDTVGPMTTTVSLAAHTMDALVPGRSDSYASSLSQDALQSVRVGVLRQHDPKPDSSEAELYKEALNVLEEQGAILVDIPDIPGLGRIQRLEWSLLLREFKQEINRYLASTPEEVMSRTLTEIIAFNQTNSEQEMPHFAQEIFELSEATSDSDEPNLETLARQLKNLAGPEGIDALLEQANCEMLIAPTFGRPWKIDLENGDNFEGSSCTTLPAVSGYPHLTVPMGLADGLPFGLSFIGTAFSESTLLSAGYAFEQARLD
;
A
#
# COMPACT_ATOMS: atom_id res chain seq x y z
N MET A 1 36.39 -47.93 51.45
CA MET A 1 36.84 -46.49 51.37
C MET A 1 35.90 -45.78 50.46
N ALA A 2 35.06 -44.89 51.00
CA ALA A 2 33.94 -44.27 50.30
C ALA A 2 34.43 -42.92 49.69
N GLY A 3 34.17 -42.75 48.38
CA GLY A 3 34.33 -41.51 47.67
C GLY A 3 32.97 -40.76 47.57
N ARG A 4 32.85 -39.59 48.22
CA ARG A 4 31.66 -38.74 48.17
C ARG A 4 31.64 -37.99 46.85
N GLY A 5 30.62 -38.23 46.02
CA GLY A 5 30.30 -37.36 44.87
C GLY A 5 29.57 -36.12 45.31
N HIS A 6 30.12 -34.94 44.92
CA HIS A 6 29.45 -33.64 45.02
C HIS A 6 28.39 -33.56 43.95
N GLN A 7 27.11 -33.52 44.37
CA GLN A 7 26.00 -33.07 43.51
C GLN A 7 25.98 -31.56 43.48
N GLN A 8 26.03 -30.95 42.29
CA GLN A 8 25.70 -29.55 42.06
C GLN A 8 24.16 -29.39 42.06
N PRO A 9 23.65 -28.27 42.59
CA PRO A 9 22.20 -28.02 42.62
C PRO A 9 21.66 -27.68 41.22
N VAL A 10 20.51 -28.28 40.91
CA VAL A 10 19.70 -28.00 39.71
C VAL A 10 19.08 -26.61 39.88
N PRO A 11 19.11 -25.74 38.88
CA PRO A 11 18.46 -24.41 38.97
C PRO A 11 16.93 -24.54 38.90
N ASP A 12 16.27 -23.76 39.75
CA ASP A 12 14.82 -23.59 39.83
C ASP A 12 14.28 -22.94 38.52
N PRO A 13 13.26 -23.54 37.83
CA PRO A 13 12.75 -22.99 36.57
C PRO A 13 11.80 -21.77 36.72
N THR A 14 11.66 -21.16 37.90
CA THR A 14 10.67 -20.09 38.14
C THR A 14 11.22 -18.67 38.17
N LEU A 15 12.49 -18.44 37.89
CA LEU A 15 13.07 -17.10 37.84
C LEU A 15 13.57 -16.75 36.44
N SER A 16 12.66 -16.28 35.60
CA SER A 16 13.02 -15.51 34.40
C SER A 16 13.48 -14.10 34.81
N PRO A 17 14.60 -13.58 34.31
CA PRO A 17 15.00 -12.22 34.58
C PRO A 17 14.05 -11.24 33.89
N MET A 18 13.45 -10.36 34.69
CA MET A 18 12.73 -9.18 34.17
C MET A 18 13.69 -8.32 33.35
N ILE A 19 13.50 -8.35 32.04
CA ILE A 19 14.07 -7.35 31.15
C ILE A 19 13.30 -6.05 31.42
N PRO A 20 13.97 -4.93 31.75
CA PRO A 20 13.26 -3.66 31.95
C PRO A 20 12.60 -3.28 30.60
N ARG A 21 11.28 -3.13 30.61
CA ARG A 21 10.53 -2.51 29.53
C ARG A 21 11.07 -1.08 29.36
N LYS A 22 11.93 -0.88 28.37
CA LYS A 22 12.15 0.45 27.80
C LYS A 22 10.85 0.83 27.14
N THR A 23 10.08 1.73 27.74
CA THR A 23 9.09 2.53 27.05
C THR A 23 9.82 3.18 25.87
N ALA A 24 9.59 2.70 24.68
CA ALA A 24 9.99 3.39 23.47
C ALA A 24 9.16 4.66 23.41
N GLN A 25 9.70 5.76 23.93
CA GLN A 25 9.23 7.08 23.55
C GLN A 25 9.62 7.27 22.09
N TRP A 26 8.63 7.18 21.22
CA TRP A 26 8.73 7.59 19.84
C TRP A 26 8.86 9.12 19.85
N THR A 27 10.07 9.63 19.89
CA THR A 27 10.38 10.98 19.45
C THR A 27 10.28 10.95 17.93
N PHE A 28 9.08 11.21 17.42
CA PHE A 28 8.94 11.70 16.05
C PHE A 28 9.76 12.98 16.00
N GLY A 29 10.90 12.92 15.30
CA GLY A 29 11.69 14.10 15.03
C GLY A 29 10.82 15.06 14.23
N VAL A 30 10.32 16.11 14.90
CA VAL A 30 9.83 17.30 14.24
C VAL A 30 11.02 17.86 13.49
N LEU A 31 11.21 17.45 12.23
CA LEU A 31 12.00 18.21 11.28
C LEU A 31 11.21 19.48 10.99
N GLY A 32 11.43 20.46 11.87
CA GLY A 32 11.02 21.83 11.57
C GLY A 32 11.55 22.20 10.21
N CYS A 33 10.73 22.88 9.39
CA CYS A 33 11.11 23.54 8.15
C CYS A 33 12.37 24.39 8.39
N LEU A 34 13.52 23.79 8.26
CA LEU A 34 14.77 24.47 8.02
C LEU A 34 14.91 24.53 6.50
N SER A 35 14.48 25.66 5.93
CA SER A 35 14.92 26.12 4.62
C SER A 35 16.44 26.29 4.70
N ALA A 36 17.16 25.16 4.62
CA ALA A 36 18.60 25.13 4.46
C ALA A 36 18.87 24.81 3.00
N CYS A 37 19.64 25.67 2.35
CA CYS A 37 20.26 25.41 1.07
C CYS A 37 21.07 24.11 1.18
N GLN A 38 20.44 22.95 0.90
CA GLN A 38 21.14 21.67 0.86
C GLN A 38 22.10 21.72 -0.33
N THR A 39 23.38 21.58 -0.08
CA THR A 39 24.38 21.43 -1.14
C THR A 39 24.25 20.02 -1.74
N ASN A 40 24.56 19.83 -3.02
CA ASN A 40 24.54 18.50 -3.67
C ASN A 40 25.34 17.46 -2.87
N THR A 41 26.39 17.85 -2.17
CA THR A 41 27.19 16.99 -1.29
C THR A 41 26.39 16.42 -0.13
N SER A 42 25.42 17.19 0.43
CA SER A 42 24.57 16.70 1.52
C SER A 42 23.51 15.70 1.04
N VAL A 43 22.96 15.88 -0.17
CA VAL A 43 22.02 14.92 -0.77
C VAL A 43 22.73 13.61 -1.10
N GLU A 44 23.91 13.66 -1.74
CA GLU A 44 24.70 12.46 -2.06
C GLU A 44 24.98 11.64 -0.80
N THR A 45 25.44 12.28 0.30
CA THR A 45 25.69 11.60 1.58
C THR A 45 24.43 11.00 2.18
N SER A 46 23.29 11.69 2.05
CA SER A 46 21.98 11.16 2.52
C SER A 46 21.57 9.92 1.73
N ILE A 47 21.74 9.94 0.41
CA ILE A 47 21.44 8.79 -0.46
C ILE A 47 22.41 7.63 -0.20
N GLU A 48 23.71 7.88 0.00
CA GLU A 48 24.67 6.84 0.41
C GLU A 48 24.22 6.14 1.69
N ALA A 49 23.85 6.91 2.72
CA ALA A 49 23.34 6.35 3.97
C ALA A 49 22.03 5.57 3.80
N THR A 50 21.16 6.03 2.90
CA THR A 50 19.92 5.29 2.59
C THR A 50 20.23 3.97 1.88
N LEU A 51 21.11 3.97 0.88
CA LEU A 51 21.50 2.75 0.17
C LEU A 51 22.14 1.73 1.14
N ASP A 52 22.97 2.21 2.08
CA ASP A 52 23.56 1.34 3.12
C ASP A 52 22.46 0.71 4.00
N ARG A 53 21.46 1.50 4.44
CA ARG A 53 20.30 0.97 5.19
C ARG A 53 19.52 -0.08 4.37
N LEU A 54 19.22 0.20 3.12
CA LEU A 54 18.48 -0.74 2.24
C LEU A 54 19.23 -2.07 2.10
N GLN A 55 20.56 -2.05 2.05
CA GLN A 55 21.38 -3.25 1.87
C GLN A 55 21.61 -4.04 3.17
N HIS A 56 21.67 -3.37 4.32
CA HIS A 56 22.17 -4.00 5.54
C HIS A 56 21.17 -3.99 6.70
N GLU A 57 20.13 -3.17 6.66
CA GLU A 57 19.18 -3.01 7.76
C GLU A 57 17.76 -3.51 7.41
N ASP A 58 17.49 -3.91 6.16
CA ASP A 58 16.22 -4.49 5.77
C ASP A 58 16.01 -5.88 6.42
N ARG A 59 15.26 -5.88 7.51
CA ARG A 59 14.91 -7.09 8.27
C ARG A 59 13.56 -7.67 7.85
N THR A 60 12.85 -6.96 7.00
CA THR A 60 11.49 -7.30 6.56
C THR A 60 11.46 -7.96 5.20
N ASN A 61 12.60 -8.02 4.49
CA ASN A 61 12.70 -8.44 3.11
C ASN A 61 11.80 -7.57 2.18
N ALA A 62 11.80 -6.27 2.46
CA ALA A 62 11.02 -5.29 1.71
C ALA A 62 11.63 -4.93 0.36
N ILE A 63 12.96 -4.93 0.27
CA ILE A 63 13.71 -4.46 -0.90
C ILE A 63 14.07 -5.64 -1.80
N LEU A 64 13.62 -5.58 -3.05
CA LEU A 64 13.89 -6.59 -4.05
C LEU A 64 15.18 -6.31 -4.83
N ALA A 65 15.41 -5.04 -5.17
CA ALA A 65 16.58 -4.62 -5.92
C ALA A 65 16.93 -3.15 -5.63
N ILE A 66 18.23 -2.84 -5.64
CA ILE A 66 18.75 -1.48 -5.54
C ILE A 66 18.90 -0.90 -6.95
N VAL A 67 18.54 0.37 -7.11
CA VAL A 67 18.73 1.12 -8.37
C VAL A 67 20.22 1.46 -8.52
N PRO A 68 20.90 0.97 -9.58
CA PRO A 68 22.36 1.06 -9.70
C PRO A 68 22.88 2.50 -9.82
N ASP A 69 22.10 3.40 -10.43
CA ASP A 69 22.46 4.79 -10.73
C ASP A 69 21.97 5.80 -9.68
N ALA A 70 21.49 5.34 -8.50
CA ALA A 70 20.89 6.21 -7.47
C ALA A 70 21.85 7.35 -7.04
N LEU A 71 23.16 7.09 -6.90
CA LEU A 71 24.14 8.12 -6.59
C LEU A 71 24.38 9.08 -7.76
N ASP A 72 24.32 8.60 -9.00
CA ASP A 72 24.45 9.46 -10.19
C ASP A 72 23.23 10.35 -10.33
N GLN A 73 22.02 9.88 -9.98
CA GLN A 73 20.82 10.71 -9.87
C GLN A 73 21.03 11.84 -8.85
N ALA A 74 21.54 11.53 -7.66
CA ALA A 74 21.84 12.54 -6.61
C ALA A 74 22.84 13.59 -7.09
N ARG A 75 23.89 13.19 -7.79
CA ARG A 75 24.88 14.09 -8.44
C ARG A 75 24.25 14.91 -9.56
N GLY A 76 23.30 14.33 -10.27
CA GLY A 76 22.62 14.90 -11.43
C GLY A 76 21.51 15.91 -11.10
N LEU A 77 21.23 16.23 -9.81
CA LEU A 77 20.17 17.16 -9.40
C LEU A 77 20.39 18.62 -9.83
N LYS A 78 21.56 18.93 -10.40
CA LYS A 78 21.86 20.28 -10.90
C LYS A 78 20.81 20.75 -11.93
N GLY A 79 20.12 21.85 -11.60
CA GLY A 79 19.06 22.41 -12.46
C GLY A 79 17.65 22.03 -12.05
N LYS A 80 17.48 21.12 -11.08
CA LYS A 80 16.19 20.90 -10.40
C LYS A 80 15.99 21.96 -9.31
N ASP A 81 14.74 22.22 -8.94
CA ASP A 81 14.40 23.19 -7.90
C ASP A 81 14.77 22.64 -6.51
N PRO A 82 15.78 23.20 -5.82
CA PRO A 82 16.19 22.72 -4.50
C PRO A 82 15.17 23.05 -3.39
N ASN A 83 14.16 23.89 -3.69
CA ASN A 83 13.08 24.18 -2.74
C ASN A 83 11.89 23.22 -2.92
N HIS A 84 11.88 22.38 -3.95
CA HIS A 84 10.83 21.39 -4.11
C HIS A 84 10.88 20.40 -2.94
N PRO A 85 9.74 20.08 -2.27
CA PRO A 85 9.72 19.24 -1.07
C PRO A 85 10.31 17.84 -1.29
N LEU A 86 10.26 17.32 -2.52
CA LEU A 86 10.84 16.01 -2.87
C LEU A 86 12.30 16.08 -3.34
N TYR A 87 12.93 17.26 -3.37
CA TYR A 87 14.32 17.39 -3.80
C TYR A 87 15.27 16.59 -2.90
N GLY A 88 15.96 15.61 -3.49
CA GLY A 88 16.88 14.73 -2.80
C GLY A 88 16.23 13.67 -1.90
N GLN A 89 14.90 13.54 -1.90
CA GLN A 89 14.20 12.49 -1.17
C GLN A 89 14.39 11.13 -1.84
N ALA A 90 14.70 10.12 -1.05
CA ALA A 90 14.82 8.74 -1.51
C ALA A 90 13.42 8.11 -1.66
N VAL A 91 13.15 7.49 -2.80
CA VAL A 91 11.89 6.81 -3.09
C VAL A 91 12.14 5.37 -3.54
N VAL A 92 11.40 4.42 -2.99
CA VAL A 92 11.34 3.04 -3.48
C VAL A 92 10.03 2.79 -4.24
N VAL A 93 10.05 1.87 -5.20
CA VAL A 93 8.95 1.67 -6.14
C VAL A 93 8.60 0.18 -6.22
N LYS A 94 7.33 -0.15 -6.08
CA LYS A 94 6.82 -1.53 -6.18
C LYS A 94 7.23 -2.19 -7.50
N ASP A 95 7.60 -3.46 -7.46
CA ASP A 95 8.18 -4.16 -8.61
C ASP A 95 7.18 -4.56 -9.70
N ASN A 96 6.02 -3.96 -9.71
CA ASN A 96 5.12 -3.97 -10.86
C ASN A 96 5.06 -2.62 -11.60
N ILE A 97 5.93 -1.65 -11.25
CA ILE A 97 6.05 -0.32 -11.88
C ILE A 97 7.40 -0.22 -12.58
N HIS A 98 7.43 0.20 -13.84
CA HIS A 98 8.65 0.34 -14.62
C HIS A 98 9.61 1.38 -14.05
N ILE A 99 10.86 0.97 -13.87
CA ILE A 99 12.03 1.85 -13.70
C ILE A 99 12.97 1.53 -14.85
N LYS A 100 13.33 2.54 -15.63
CA LYS A 100 14.24 2.40 -16.78
C LYS A 100 15.51 1.61 -16.43
N GLY A 101 15.82 0.61 -17.25
CA GLY A 101 17.01 -0.24 -17.10
C GLY A 101 16.90 -1.30 -15.99
N MET A 102 15.74 -1.42 -15.33
CA MET A 102 15.49 -2.45 -14.33
C MET A 102 14.39 -3.43 -14.78
N ALA A 103 14.49 -4.66 -14.34
CA ALA A 103 13.41 -5.63 -14.52
C ALA A 103 12.16 -5.18 -13.75
N THR A 104 10.99 -5.45 -14.31
CA THR A 104 9.69 -5.29 -13.69
C THR A 104 9.00 -6.63 -13.69
N THR A 105 9.11 -7.35 -12.57
CA THR A 105 8.82 -8.78 -12.53
C THR A 105 7.41 -9.12 -12.04
N ALA A 106 6.69 -8.17 -11.43
CA ALA A 106 5.48 -8.47 -10.67
C ALA A 106 5.67 -9.62 -9.66
N GLY A 107 6.92 -9.86 -9.23
CA GLY A 107 7.31 -10.93 -8.32
C GLY A 107 7.46 -12.31 -8.96
N SER A 108 7.28 -12.47 -10.29
CA SER A 108 7.34 -13.74 -11.01
C SER A 108 8.60 -13.91 -11.83
N LEU A 109 9.18 -15.12 -11.83
CA LEU A 109 10.31 -15.47 -12.68
C LEU A 109 9.95 -15.43 -14.17
N ALA A 110 8.68 -15.54 -14.53
CA ALA A 110 8.23 -15.41 -15.92
C ALA A 110 8.56 -14.04 -16.52
N LEU A 111 8.67 -13.00 -15.69
CA LEU A 111 8.99 -11.63 -16.08
C LEU A 111 10.40 -11.18 -15.68
N ILE A 112 11.29 -12.08 -15.29
CA ILE A 112 12.64 -11.73 -14.83
C ILE A 112 13.48 -10.96 -15.88
N ASN A 113 13.19 -11.17 -17.16
CA ASN A 113 13.84 -10.50 -18.29
C ASN A 113 13.04 -9.29 -18.80
N ASN A 114 11.97 -8.89 -18.13
CA ASN A 114 11.14 -7.74 -18.51
C ASN A 114 11.82 -6.42 -18.08
N VAL A 115 12.94 -6.10 -18.74
CA VAL A 115 13.71 -4.88 -18.46
C VAL A 115 13.06 -3.69 -19.14
N ALA A 116 12.63 -2.71 -18.35
CA ALA A 116 11.95 -1.52 -18.85
C ALA A 116 12.91 -0.60 -19.64
N GLU A 117 12.50 -0.22 -20.85
CA GLU A 117 13.27 0.72 -21.70
C GLU A 117 13.12 2.18 -21.22
N GLU A 118 11.99 2.50 -20.56
CA GLU A 118 11.65 3.82 -20.06
C GLU A 118 11.08 3.73 -18.65
N ASP A 119 11.17 4.83 -17.90
CA ASP A 119 10.45 4.97 -16.62
C ASP A 119 8.93 5.00 -16.88
N ALA A 120 8.15 4.40 -15.99
CA ALA A 120 6.71 4.72 -15.91
C ALA A 120 6.52 6.24 -15.73
N PRO A 121 5.49 6.87 -16.30
CA PRO A 121 5.29 8.33 -16.18
C PRO A 121 5.28 8.82 -14.74
N VAL A 122 4.76 8.03 -13.79
CA VAL A 122 4.79 8.36 -12.35
C VAL A 122 6.21 8.41 -11.80
N VAL A 123 7.10 7.54 -12.23
CA VAL A 123 8.52 7.52 -11.85
C VAL A 123 9.25 8.72 -12.46
N ALA A 124 9.02 8.98 -13.75
CA ALA A 124 9.59 10.14 -14.44
C ALA A 124 9.20 11.46 -13.76
N ARG A 125 7.93 11.63 -13.36
CA ARG A 125 7.43 12.81 -12.62
C ARG A 125 8.12 13.00 -11.27
N LEU A 126 8.37 11.92 -10.51
CA LEU A 126 9.13 11.99 -9.26
C LEU A 126 10.57 12.43 -9.49
N ARG A 127 11.25 11.86 -10.52
CA ARG A 127 12.60 12.31 -10.91
C ARG A 127 12.60 13.78 -11.35
N ASP A 128 11.54 14.24 -12.04
CA ASP A 128 11.42 15.64 -12.43
C ASP A 128 11.26 16.58 -11.25
N ALA A 129 10.58 16.13 -10.19
CA ALA A 129 10.48 16.82 -8.91
C ALA A 129 11.79 16.80 -8.08
N GLY A 130 12.83 16.08 -8.54
CA GLY A 130 14.12 15.96 -7.86
C GLY A 130 14.20 14.83 -6.84
N ALA A 131 13.22 13.92 -6.80
CA ALA A 131 13.31 12.70 -6.01
C ALA A 131 14.35 11.73 -6.61
N ILE A 132 14.96 10.93 -5.75
CA ILE A 132 15.95 9.90 -6.12
C ILE A 132 15.31 8.54 -5.98
N ILE A 133 15.20 7.82 -7.08
CA ILE A 133 14.68 6.45 -7.05
C ILE A 133 15.82 5.52 -6.63
N VAL A 134 15.69 4.86 -5.48
CA VAL A 134 16.77 4.11 -4.84
C VAL A 134 16.59 2.60 -4.89
N GLY A 135 15.38 2.08 -5.11
CA GLY A 135 15.15 0.64 -5.10
C GLY A 135 13.78 0.23 -5.63
N LYS A 136 13.66 -1.06 -5.93
CA LYS A 136 12.41 -1.77 -6.17
C LYS A 136 12.02 -2.54 -4.92
N THR A 137 10.74 -2.53 -4.58
CA THR A 137 10.20 -3.24 -3.42
C THR A 137 9.55 -4.55 -3.83
N ASN A 138 9.68 -5.55 -2.97
CA ASN A 138 8.95 -6.79 -3.09
C ASN A 138 7.44 -6.56 -3.01
N LEU A 139 6.67 -7.53 -3.46
CA LEU A 139 5.22 -7.47 -3.51
C LEU A 139 4.64 -8.87 -3.37
N SER A 140 3.36 -8.97 -3.08
CA SER A 140 2.65 -10.23 -3.31
C SER A 140 2.64 -10.51 -4.81
N GLU A 141 3.07 -11.69 -5.20
CA GLU A 141 3.24 -12.08 -6.60
C GLU A 141 1.98 -11.82 -7.43
N TRP A 142 2.15 -11.22 -8.61
CA TRP A 142 1.06 -10.78 -9.48
C TRP A 142 0.00 -9.94 -8.76
N ALA A 143 0.45 -9.14 -7.79
CA ALA A 143 -0.40 -8.28 -6.97
C ALA A 143 -1.55 -9.05 -6.26
N ASN A 144 -1.29 -10.28 -5.77
CA ASN A 144 -2.26 -11.22 -5.19
C ASN A 144 -3.28 -11.80 -6.18
N PHE A 145 -3.11 -11.61 -7.49
CA PHE A 145 -4.13 -12.05 -8.47
C PHE A 145 -3.75 -13.35 -9.21
N ARG A 146 -3.00 -14.26 -8.53
CA ARG A 146 -2.67 -15.59 -9.06
C ARG A 146 -3.49 -16.73 -8.42
N SER A 147 -3.72 -16.66 -7.11
CA SER A 147 -4.41 -17.70 -6.33
C SER A 147 -5.25 -17.08 -5.22
N THR A 148 -6.40 -17.68 -4.91
CA THR A 148 -7.22 -17.34 -3.74
C THR A 148 -6.59 -17.78 -2.42
N SER A 149 -5.56 -18.62 -2.49
CA SER A 149 -4.74 -19.06 -1.36
C SER A 149 -3.37 -18.35 -1.33
N SER A 150 -3.23 -17.20 -2.00
CA SER A 150 -2.00 -16.41 -1.95
C SER A 150 -1.64 -16.03 -0.51
N ALA A 151 -0.34 -16.06 -0.20
CA ALA A 151 0.20 -15.47 1.02
C ALA A 151 0.73 -14.07 0.71
N SER A 152 0.10 -13.04 1.27
CA SER A 152 0.48 -11.65 1.05
C SER A 152 1.95 -11.39 1.43
N GLY A 153 2.67 -10.73 0.53
CA GLY A 153 4.09 -10.42 0.68
C GLY A 153 5.04 -11.48 0.12
N TRP A 154 4.52 -12.65 -0.31
CA TRP A 154 5.36 -13.66 -0.95
C TRP A 154 5.43 -13.48 -2.47
N SER A 155 6.63 -13.68 -3.02
CA SER A 155 6.86 -13.76 -4.47
C SER A 155 7.95 -14.78 -4.80
N SER A 156 7.91 -15.39 -5.97
CA SER A 156 8.94 -16.36 -6.42
C SER A 156 10.30 -15.69 -6.63
N VAL A 157 10.32 -14.40 -6.97
CA VAL A 157 11.56 -13.63 -7.16
C VAL A 157 12.15 -13.17 -5.83
N GLY A 158 11.33 -12.69 -4.88
CA GLY A 158 11.80 -12.02 -3.67
C GLY A 158 11.61 -12.81 -2.37
N GLY A 159 10.89 -13.93 -2.40
CA GLY A 159 10.47 -14.60 -1.15
C GLY A 159 9.44 -13.78 -0.37
N LEU A 160 9.39 -13.96 0.93
CA LEU A 160 8.35 -13.40 1.80
C LEU A 160 8.79 -12.07 2.46
N THR A 161 7.98 -11.03 2.30
CA THR A 161 8.06 -9.79 3.08
C THR A 161 7.24 -9.91 4.35
N THR A 162 7.80 -9.52 5.49
CA THR A 162 7.16 -9.61 6.81
C THR A 162 6.80 -8.24 7.39
N ASN A 163 5.94 -8.24 8.41
CA ASN A 163 5.52 -7.01 9.08
C ASN A 163 6.65 -6.39 9.90
N PRO A 164 6.88 -5.07 9.83
CA PRO A 164 7.95 -4.39 10.59
C PRO A 164 7.74 -4.40 12.11
N PHE A 165 6.51 -4.59 12.60
CA PHE A 165 6.18 -4.62 14.03
C PHE A 165 6.26 -6.02 14.63
N ASP A 166 5.83 -7.04 13.89
CA ASP A 166 5.92 -8.46 14.26
C ASP A 166 6.23 -9.30 13.02
N PRO A 167 7.46 -9.83 12.87
CA PRO A 167 7.87 -10.60 11.69
C PRO A 167 7.11 -11.93 11.52
N SER A 168 6.32 -12.37 12.50
CA SER A 168 5.42 -13.52 12.36
C SER A 168 4.05 -13.15 11.77
N CYS A 169 3.80 -11.87 11.55
CA CYS A 169 2.58 -11.34 10.98
C CYS A 169 2.81 -10.84 9.54
N THR A 170 1.71 -10.81 8.79
CA THR A 170 1.70 -10.28 7.43
C THR A 170 1.94 -8.77 7.39
N ALA A 171 2.66 -8.29 6.38
CA ALA A 171 2.68 -6.88 6.00
C ALA A 171 1.43 -6.47 5.20
N CYS A 172 0.48 -7.38 4.99
CA CYS A 172 -0.56 -7.31 3.97
C CYS A 172 0.04 -7.22 2.56
N GLY A 173 -0.80 -6.96 1.58
CA GLY A 173 -0.39 -6.82 0.19
C GLY A 173 -1.46 -6.11 -0.66
N SER A 174 -1.14 -6.00 -1.90
CA SER A 174 0.04 -6.53 -2.59
C SER A 174 1.27 -5.62 -2.54
N SER A 175 1.20 -4.37 -2.08
CA SER A 175 2.36 -3.46 -1.95
C SER A 175 3.13 -3.69 -0.64
N SER A 176 3.39 -4.96 -0.32
CA SER A 176 3.96 -5.42 0.96
C SER A 176 5.32 -4.80 1.26
N GLY A 177 6.24 -4.87 0.30
CA GLY A 177 7.57 -4.31 0.44
C GLY A 177 7.56 -2.78 0.53
N SER A 178 6.66 -2.10 -0.21
CA SER A 178 6.50 -0.65 -0.11
C SER A 178 6.04 -0.24 1.29
N GLY A 179 5.02 -0.94 1.84
CA GLY A 179 4.54 -0.71 3.21
C GLY A 179 5.62 -0.99 4.25
N ALA A 180 6.28 -2.15 4.15
CA ALA A 180 7.31 -2.57 5.09
C ALA A 180 8.56 -1.67 5.06
N ALA A 181 9.00 -1.21 3.88
CA ALA A 181 10.15 -0.31 3.74
C ALA A 181 9.93 1.03 4.44
N VAL A 182 8.74 1.62 4.30
CA VAL A 182 8.39 2.87 4.98
C VAL A 182 8.14 2.61 6.47
N GLY A 183 7.38 1.57 6.83
CA GLY A 183 7.06 1.24 8.22
C GLY A 183 8.26 0.84 9.07
N SER A 184 9.34 0.31 8.47
CA SER A 184 10.61 0.03 9.14
C SER A 184 11.59 1.20 9.15
N GLY A 185 11.24 2.34 8.52
CA GLY A 185 12.09 3.53 8.48
C GLY A 185 13.27 3.43 7.51
N LEU A 186 13.24 2.53 6.54
CA LEU A 186 14.27 2.43 5.49
C LEU A 186 14.21 3.64 4.56
N VAL A 187 13.01 4.10 4.23
CA VAL A 187 12.71 5.31 3.45
C VAL A 187 11.46 5.98 3.97
N ASP A 188 11.23 7.24 3.58
CA ASP A 188 10.01 7.97 3.96
C ASP A 188 8.91 7.91 2.89
N ILE A 189 9.26 7.52 1.66
CA ILE A 189 8.37 7.52 0.51
C ILE A 189 8.51 6.21 -0.27
N ALA A 190 7.38 5.58 -0.56
CA ALA A 190 7.28 4.50 -1.52
C ALA A 190 6.10 4.72 -2.49
N LEU A 191 6.18 4.13 -3.69
CA LEU A 191 5.02 3.94 -4.55
C LEU A 191 4.52 2.50 -4.44
N GLY A 192 3.23 2.36 -4.26
CA GLY A 192 2.48 1.12 -4.40
C GLY A 192 1.50 1.16 -5.56
N THR A 193 0.76 0.08 -5.76
CA THR A 193 -0.40 0.00 -6.66
C THR A 193 -1.56 -0.62 -5.94
N GLU A 194 -2.77 -0.19 -6.26
CA GLU A 194 -3.99 -0.76 -5.70
C GLU A 194 -5.02 -1.05 -6.79
N THR A 195 -5.57 -2.24 -6.72
CA THR A 195 -6.79 -2.64 -7.42
C THR A 195 -7.95 -2.67 -6.43
N ASP A 196 -7.81 -3.40 -5.29
CA ASP A 196 -8.65 -3.34 -4.10
C ASP A 196 -7.79 -3.57 -2.85
N GLY A 197 -7.54 -2.53 -2.07
CA GLY A 197 -6.83 -2.58 -0.80
C GLY A 197 -5.29 -2.63 -0.87
N SER A 198 -4.69 -2.75 -2.05
CA SER A 198 -3.26 -3.09 -2.18
C SER A 198 -2.25 -1.95 -1.87
N VAL A 199 -2.69 -0.73 -1.59
CA VAL A 199 -1.93 0.38 -0.99
C VAL A 199 -2.38 0.58 0.45
N THR A 200 -3.70 0.65 0.64
CA THR A 200 -4.29 1.04 1.91
C THR A 200 -4.17 -0.05 2.98
N CYS A 201 -4.30 -1.35 2.63
CA CYS A 201 -4.08 -2.44 3.58
C CYS A 201 -2.62 -2.51 4.07
N PRO A 202 -1.58 -2.64 3.20
CA PRO A 202 -0.21 -2.68 3.69
C PRO A 202 0.20 -1.38 4.39
N ALA A 203 -0.36 -0.21 4.01
CA ALA A 203 -0.12 1.02 4.75
C ALA A 203 -0.69 0.95 6.17
N ALA A 204 -1.94 0.51 6.35
CA ALA A 204 -2.56 0.35 7.66
C ALA A 204 -1.80 -0.66 8.54
N MET A 205 -1.42 -1.81 7.97
CA MET A 205 -0.74 -2.89 8.70
C MET A 205 0.75 -2.63 8.97
N CYS A 206 1.36 -1.72 8.23
CA CYS A 206 2.74 -1.27 8.49
C CYS A 206 2.81 0.07 9.24
N GLY A 207 1.66 0.63 9.68
CA GLY A 207 1.59 1.84 10.51
C GLY A 207 2.03 3.12 9.79
N ILE A 208 1.70 3.25 8.51
CA ILE A 208 2.05 4.38 7.65
C ILE A 208 0.82 4.96 6.96
N VAL A 209 0.98 6.10 6.31
CA VAL A 209 -0.03 6.72 5.45
C VAL A 209 -0.02 6.07 4.07
N GLY A 210 -1.20 5.75 3.55
CA GLY A 210 -1.39 5.26 2.19
C GLY A 210 -2.55 5.96 1.50
N LEU A 211 -2.32 6.48 0.31
CA LEU A 211 -3.37 7.08 -0.51
C LEU A 211 -3.57 6.28 -1.79
N LYS A 212 -4.79 5.79 -2.01
CA LYS A 212 -5.29 5.35 -3.30
C LYS A 212 -5.99 6.56 -3.95
N PRO A 213 -5.41 7.18 -4.96
CA PRO A 213 -6.08 8.30 -5.66
C PRO A 213 -7.29 7.83 -6.47
N THR A 214 -8.05 8.78 -6.98
CA THR A 214 -9.08 8.51 -7.98
C THR A 214 -8.48 7.82 -9.20
N VAL A 215 -9.09 6.72 -9.64
CA VAL A 215 -8.67 5.97 -10.82
C VAL A 215 -8.69 6.87 -12.06
N GLY A 216 -7.59 6.86 -12.81
CA GLY A 216 -7.38 7.73 -13.98
C GLY A 216 -6.78 9.10 -13.65
N LEU A 217 -6.61 9.47 -12.36
CA LEU A 217 -5.89 10.70 -11.98
C LEU A 217 -4.38 10.58 -12.28
N LEU A 218 -3.81 9.42 -12.03
CA LEU A 218 -2.43 9.06 -12.35
C LEU A 218 -2.40 8.13 -13.57
N PRO A 219 -1.40 8.27 -14.45
CA PRO A 219 -1.22 7.34 -15.56
C PRO A 219 -0.81 5.95 -15.06
N SER A 220 -1.33 4.91 -15.70
CA SER A 220 -1.02 3.50 -15.44
C SER A 220 -0.03 2.90 -16.47
N ASP A 221 0.47 3.69 -17.42
CA ASP A 221 1.48 3.22 -18.38
C ASP A 221 2.73 2.74 -17.63
N GLY A 222 3.29 1.62 -18.05
CA GLY A 222 4.45 1.01 -17.40
C GLY A 222 4.13 0.34 -16.04
N VAL A 223 2.85 0.03 -15.77
CA VAL A 223 2.43 -0.78 -14.61
C VAL A 223 1.92 -2.13 -15.10
N VAL A 224 2.36 -3.23 -14.46
CA VAL A 224 1.79 -4.56 -14.73
C VAL A 224 0.36 -4.58 -14.23
N PRO A 225 -0.64 -4.81 -15.10
CA PRO A 225 -2.05 -4.56 -14.78
C PRO A 225 -2.74 -5.76 -14.13
N ILE A 226 -3.86 -5.45 -13.44
CA ILE A 226 -4.94 -6.38 -13.14
C ILE A 226 -6.22 -5.90 -13.85
N SER A 227 -6.62 -4.65 -13.63
CA SER A 227 -7.93 -4.13 -14.03
C SER A 227 -7.82 -2.67 -14.45
N SER A 228 -8.20 -2.36 -15.68
CA SER A 228 -8.25 -0.97 -16.17
C SER A 228 -9.33 -0.13 -15.46
N SER A 229 -10.32 -0.76 -14.84
CA SER A 229 -11.40 -0.09 -14.11
C SER A 229 -11.00 0.32 -12.69
N GLN A 230 -10.04 -0.38 -12.05
CA GLN A 230 -9.71 -0.21 -10.63
C GLN A 230 -8.26 0.12 -10.35
N ASP A 231 -7.30 -0.24 -11.23
CA ASP A 231 -5.88 -0.06 -10.96
C ASP A 231 -5.48 1.41 -10.86
N THR A 232 -4.72 1.73 -9.82
CA THR A 232 -4.05 3.03 -9.68
C THR A 232 -2.72 2.88 -8.94
N VAL A 233 -1.78 3.77 -9.23
CA VAL A 233 -0.58 3.97 -8.39
C VAL A 233 -0.98 4.84 -7.20
N GLY A 234 -0.36 4.61 -6.05
CA GLY A 234 -0.59 5.42 -4.86
C GLY A 234 0.67 5.64 -4.02
N PRO A 235 0.85 6.83 -3.42
CA PRO A 235 1.93 7.08 -2.48
C PRO A 235 1.67 6.37 -1.16
N MET A 236 2.76 5.85 -0.58
CA MET A 236 2.85 5.26 0.75
C MET A 236 3.96 6.00 1.49
N THR A 237 3.63 6.68 2.59
CA THR A 237 4.54 7.66 3.20
C THR A 237 4.48 7.65 4.72
N THR A 238 5.49 8.23 5.37
CA THR A 238 5.53 8.35 6.83
C THR A 238 4.51 9.36 7.38
N THR A 239 4.08 10.35 6.58
CA THR A 239 3.15 11.41 7.02
C THR A 239 2.17 11.80 5.91
N VAL A 240 1.01 12.34 6.30
CA VAL A 240 0.02 12.88 5.35
C VAL A 240 0.59 14.06 4.55
N SER A 241 1.39 14.92 5.20
CA SER A 241 2.06 16.03 4.50
C SER A 241 2.96 15.53 3.37
N LEU A 242 3.72 14.47 3.60
CA LEU A 242 4.59 13.88 2.59
C LEU A 242 3.79 13.21 1.46
N ALA A 243 2.65 12.58 1.79
CA ALA A 243 1.71 12.07 0.77
C ALA A 243 1.19 13.20 -0.13
N ALA A 244 0.80 14.33 0.45
CA ALA A 244 0.33 15.50 -0.29
C ALA A 244 1.42 16.08 -1.22
N HIS A 245 2.66 16.24 -0.74
CA HIS A 245 3.79 16.68 -1.58
C HIS A 245 4.12 15.67 -2.70
N THR A 246 3.99 14.38 -2.41
CA THR A 246 4.18 13.33 -3.42
C THR A 246 3.09 13.42 -4.50
N MET A 247 1.83 13.66 -4.10
CA MET A 247 0.74 13.89 -5.05
C MET A 247 0.94 15.15 -5.90
N ASP A 248 1.47 16.24 -5.34
CA ASP A 248 1.81 17.44 -6.11
C ASP A 248 2.82 17.15 -7.23
N ALA A 249 3.81 16.31 -6.96
CA ALA A 249 4.76 15.86 -7.97
C ALA A 249 4.13 14.91 -9.01
N LEU A 250 3.24 14.01 -8.56
CA LEU A 250 2.58 13.03 -9.43
C LEU A 250 1.49 13.64 -10.33
N VAL A 251 0.91 14.78 -9.94
CA VAL A 251 -0.15 15.49 -10.69
C VAL A 251 0.32 16.91 -11.03
N PRO A 252 1.34 17.09 -11.89
CA PRO A 252 1.88 18.38 -12.21
C PRO A 252 0.85 19.25 -12.96
N GLY A 253 0.91 20.56 -12.73
CA GLY A 253 0.08 21.54 -13.43
C GLY A 253 -1.31 21.79 -12.82
N ARG A 254 -1.61 21.24 -11.63
CA ARG A 254 -2.78 21.66 -10.85
C ARG A 254 -2.66 23.14 -10.45
N SER A 255 -3.81 23.82 -10.46
CA SER A 255 -3.89 25.21 -9.96
C SER A 255 -3.69 25.28 -8.45
N ASP A 256 -4.16 24.25 -7.74
CA ASP A 256 -4.15 24.18 -6.28
C ASP A 256 -3.32 22.95 -5.83
N SER A 257 -2.26 23.22 -5.07
CA SER A 257 -1.39 22.17 -4.53
C SER A 257 -2.13 21.38 -3.44
N TYR A 258 -1.96 20.05 -3.42
CA TYR A 258 -2.47 19.19 -2.34
C TYR A 258 -1.86 19.58 -1.00
N ALA A 259 -0.56 19.86 -0.95
CA ALA A 259 0.12 20.27 0.27
C ALA A 259 -0.35 21.65 0.77
N SER A 260 -0.70 22.57 -0.12
CA SER A 260 -1.21 23.88 0.28
C SER A 260 -2.65 23.83 0.81
N SER A 261 -3.39 22.74 0.57
CA SER A 261 -4.75 22.55 1.09
C SER A 261 -4.78 21.96 2.51
N LEU A 262 -3.63 21.53 3.05
CA LEU A 262 -3.57 20.94 4.39
C LEU A 262 -3.88 21.97 5.47
N SER A 263 -4.78 21.63 6.41
CA SER A 263 -5.16 22.48 7.52
C SER A 263 -5.40 21.64 8.78
N GLN A 264 -4.92 22.10 9.92
CA GLN A 264 -5.24 21.50 11.21
C GLN A 264 -6.72 21.68 11.57
N ASP A 265 -7.38 22.70 11.03
CA ASP A 265 -8.79 23.01 11.26
C ASP A 265 -9.73 22.30 10.25
N ALA A 266 -9.21 21.39 9.42
CA ALA A 266 -9.96 20.77 8.32
C ALA A 266 -11.16 19.93 8.76
N LEU A 267 -11.22 19.53 10.02
CA LEU A 267 -12.34 18.77 10.59
C LEU A 267 -13.36 19.66 11.33
N GLN A 268 -13.09 20.95 11.48
CA GLN A 268 -13.95 21.85 12.24
C GLN A 268 -15.34 22.01 11.60
N SER A 269 -16.39 21.55 12.29
CA SER A 269 -17.79 21.54 11.85
C SER A 269 -18.09 20.65 10.63
N VAL A 270 -17.14 19.79 10.22
CA VAL A 270 -17.31 18.83 9.12
C VAL A 270 -18.14 17.63 9.59
N ARG A 271 -19.13 17.25 8.79
CA ARG A 271 -19.93 16.05 9.06
C ARG A 271 -19.25 14.84 8.41
N VAL A 272 -18.97 13.83 9.23
CA VAL A 272 -18.23 12.62 8.85
C VAL A 272 -19.11 11.39 9.07
N GLY A 273 -19.34 10.62 8.01
CA GLY A 273 -20.13 9.38 8.07
C GLY A 273 -19.30 8.21 8.59
N VAL A 274 -19.71 7.60 9.68
CA VAL A 274 -19.04 6.45 10.29
C VAL A 274 -19.69 5.17 9.80
N LEU A 275 -18.96 4.36 9.02
CA LEU A 275 -19.44 3.08 8.45
C LEU A 275 -19.45 1.98 9.52
N ARG A 276 -20.50 1.89 10.31
CA ARG A 276 -20.62 0.97 11.45
C ARG A 276 -20.55 -0.52 11.09
N GLN A 277 -20.83 -0.87 9.83
CA GLN A 277 -20.69 -2.25 9.34
C GLN A 277 -19.24 -2.75 9.45
N HIS A 278 -18.25 -1.82 9.51
CA HIS A 278 -16.83 -2.14 9.61
C HIS A 278 -16.27 -1.98 11.04
N ASP A 279 -17.11 -1.71 12.02
CA ASP A 279 -16.67 -1.58 13.43
C ASP A 279 -15.95 -2.85 13.88
N PRO A 280 -14.85 -2.74 14.64
CA PRO A 280 -14.17 -3.89 15.23
C PRO A 280 -15.08 -4.66 16.19
N LYS A 281 -14.73 -5.91 16.49
CA LYS A 281 -15.47 -6.73 17.45
C LYS A 281 -15.57 -6.00 18.80
N PRO A 282 -16.76 -5.91 19.41
CA PRO A 282 -16.91 -5.28 20.72
C PRO A 282 -15.94 -5.87 21.77
N ASP A 283 -15.48 -5.05 22.69
CA ASP A 283 -14.56 -5.42 23.78
C ASP A 283 -13.16 -5.90 23.32
N SER A 284 -12.80 -5.68 22.07
CA SER A 284 -11.44 -5.92 21.59
C SER A 284 -10.56 -4.67 21.76
N SER A 285 -9.24 -4.87 21.78
CA SER A 285 -8.27 -3.76 21.83
C SER A 285 -8.37 -2.85 20.60
N GLU A 286 -8.77 -3.40 19.46
CA GLU A 286 -9.05 -2.65 18.22
C GLU A 286 -10.28 -1.74 18.38
N ALA A 287 -11.33 -2.20 19.09
CA ALA A 287 -12.53 -1.41 19.33
C ALA A 287 -12.23 -0.24 20.27
N GLU A 288 -11.39 -0.44 21.29
CA GLU A 288 -10.93 0.65 22.17
C GLU A 288 -10.12 1.68 21.38
N LEU A 289 -9.16 1.23 20.57
CA LEU A 289 -8.33 2.09 19.72
C LEU A 289 -9.19 2.89 18.72
N TYR A 290 -10.15 2.22 18.08
CA TYR A 290 -11.06 2.89 17.14
C TYR A 290 -11.94 3.93 17.81
N LYS A 291 -12.43 3.62 19.02
CA LYS A 291 -13.18 4.58 19.83
C LYS A 291 -12.33 5.81 20.20
N GLU A 292 -11.06 5.62 20.54
CA GLU A 292 -10.13 6.74 20.77
C GLU A 292 -9.96 7.58 19.49
N ALA A 293 -9.82 6.94 18.33
CA ALA A 293 -9.73 7.65 17.05
C ALA A 293 -10.99 8.48 16.74
N LEU A 294 -12.19 7.94 17.03
CA LEU A 294 -13.44 8.69 16.90
C LEU A 294 -13.51 9.89 17.86
N ASN A 295 -13.07 9.74 19.11
CA ASN A 295 -13.00 10.83 20.07
C ASN A 295 -12.06 11.95 19.57
N VAL A 296 -10.90 11.61 19.00
CA VAL A 296 -9.97 12.61 18.43
C VAL A 296 -10.66 13.41 17.32
N LEU A 297 -11.42 12.76 16.44
CA LEU A 297 -12.16 13.46 15.40
C LEU A 297 -13.20 14.44 15.97
N GLU A 298 -13.94 14.04 17.01
CA GLU A 298 -14.91 14.91 17.70
C GLU A 298 -14.22 16.07 18.42
N GLU A 299 -13.07 15.85 19.07
CA GLU A 299 -12.25 16.88 19.70
C GLU A 299 -11.71 17.90 18.69
N GLN A 300 -11.45 17.48 17.45
CA GLN A 300 -11.09 18.35 16.33
C GLN A 300 -12.31 19.03 15.69
N GLY A 301 -13.50 18.85 16.24
CA GLY A 301 -14.74 19.53 15.85
C GLY A 301 -15.54 18.82 14.76
N ALA A 302 -15.20 17.58 14.40
CA ALA A 302 -16.01 16.79 13.49
C ALA A 302 -17.36 16.41 14.10
N ILE A 303 -18.40 16.34 13.27
CA ILE A 303 -19.73 15.87 13.64
C ILE A 303 -19.90 14.45 13.09
N LEU A 304 -19.77 13.45 13.93
CA LEU A 304 -19.88 12.06 13.54
C LEU A 304 -21.35 11.67 13.31
N VAL A 305 -21.61 10.97 12.21
CA VAL A 305 -22.94 10.49 11.80
C VAL A 305 -22.87 8.99 11.54
N ASP A 306 -23.61 8.21 12.30
CA ASP A 306 -23.63 6.75 12.12
C ASP A 306 -24.31 6.33 10.81
N ILE A 307 -23.63 5.48 10.05
CA ILE A 307 -24.13 4.80 8.85
C ILE A 307 -24.10 3.30 9.16
N PRO A 308 -25.26 2.69 9.50
CA PRO A 308 -25.27 1.32 10.02
C PRO A 308 -24.92 0.27 8.97
N ASP A 309 -25.39 0.47 7.72
CA ASP A 309 -25.31 -0.51 6.65
C ASP A 309 -24.85 0.12 5.33
N ILE A 310 -24.16 -0.68 4.52
CA ILE A 310 -23.81 -0.36 3.13
C ILE A 310 -24.70 -1.21 2.21
N PRO A 311 -25.73 -0.62 1.59
CA PRO A 311 -26.66 -1.39 0.77
C PRO A 311 -25.96 -2.05 -0.42
N GLY A 312 -26.20 -3.35 -0.60
CA GLY A 312 -25.74 -4.08 -1.79
C GLY A 312 -24.25 -4.44 -1.82
N LEU A 313 -23.46 -4.20 -0.77
CA LEU A 313 -22.02 -4.48 -0.74
C LEU A 313 -21.68 -5.91 -1.19
N GLY A 314 -22.36 -6.93 -0.67
CA GLY A 314 -22.13 -8.32 -1.09
C GLY A 314 -22.51 -8.64 -2.55
N ARG A 315 -23.36 -7.81 -3.19
CA ARG A 315 -23.59 -7.89 -4.63
C ARG A 315 -22.44 -7.27 -5.41
N ILE A 316 -21.96 -6.11 -4.96
CA ILE A 316 -20.80 -5.42 -5.56
C ILE A 316 -19.60 -6.37 -5.57
N GLN A 317 -19.23 -6.97 -4.44
CA GLN A 317 -18.11 -7.90 -4.32
C GLN A 317 -18.21 -9.09 -5.29
N ARG A 318 -19.40 -9.71 -5.43
CA ARG A 318 -19.55 -10.82 -6.38
C ARG A 318 -19.42 -10.41 -7.84
N LEU A 319 -19.89 -9.22 -8.19
CA LEU A 319 -19.77 -8.70 -9.56
C LEU A 319 -18.36 -8.22 -9.86
N GLU A 320 -17.68 -7.63 -8.87
CA GLU A 320 -16.28 -7.24 -8.93
C GLU A 320 -15.39 -8.43 -9.28
N TRP A 321 -15.56 -9.56 -8.60
CA TRP A 321 -14.83 -10.78 -8.91
C TRP A 321 -14.93 -11.17 -10.39
N SER A 322 -16.14 -11.12 -10.95
CA SER A 322 -16.35 -11.40 -12.36
C SER A 322 -15.69 -10.35 -13.28
N LEU A 323 -15.71 -9.08 -12.90
CA LEU A 323 -15.05 -8.01 -13.63
C LEU A 323 -13.53 -8.23 -13.66
N LEU A 324 -12.93 -8.45 -12.49
CA LEU A 324 -11.48 -8.60 -12.34
C LEU A 324 -10.94 -9.78 -13.15
N LEU A 325 -11.59 -10.95 -13.12
CA LEU A 325 -11.18 -12.11 -13.92
C LEU A 325 -11.13 -11.80 -15.43
N ARG A 326 -12.12 -11.06 -15.92
CA ARG A 326 -12.25 -10.74 -17.36
C ARG A 326 -11.32 -9.61 -17.78
N GLU A 327 -11.21 -8.55 -16.97
CA GLU A 327 -10.27 -7.46 -17.24
C GLU A 327 -8.83 -7.95 -17.16
N PHE A 328 -8.49 -8.76 -16.16
CA PHE A 328 -7.13 -9.30 -16.04
C PHE A 328 -6.69 -10.04 -17.29
N LYS A 329 -7.53 -10.94 -17.84
CA LYS A 329 -7.19 -11.64 -19.09
C LYS A 329 -6.88 -10.68 -20.24
N GLN A 330 -7.72 -9.65 -20.41
CA GLN A 330 -7.52 -8.69 -21.51
C GLN A 330 -6.28 -7.81 -21.28
N GLU A 331 -6.14 -7.26 -20.07
CA GLU A 331 -5.07 -6.32 -19.76
C GLU A 331 -3.70 -7.00 -19.70
N ILE A 332 -3.59 -8.19 -19.07
CA ILE A 332 -2.31 -8.89 -19.00
C ILE A 332 -1.83 -9.38 -20.37
N ASN A 333 -2.73 -9.86 -21.23
CA ASN A 333 -2.36 -10.23 -22.60
C ASN A 333 -1.88 -9.02 -23.41
N ARG A 334 -2.52 -7.85 -23.25
CA ARG A 334 -2.08 -6.59 -23.88
C ARG A 334 -0.70 -6.18 -23.38
N TYR A 335 -0.48 -6.22 -22.07
CA TYR A 335 0.79 -5.89 -21.44
C TYR A 335 1.91 -6.82 -21.93
N LEU A 336 1.71 -8.14 -21.86
CA LEU A 336 2.70 -9.14 -22.26
C LEU A 336 3.07 -9.01 -23.75
N ALA A 337 2.12 -8.66 -24.61
CA ALA A 337 2.41 -8.41 -26.04
C ALA A 337 3.36 -7.24 -26.27
N SER A 338 3.44 -6.28 -25.33
CA SER A 338 4.31 -5.09 -25.40
C SER A 338 5.66 -5.25 -24.69
N THR A 339 5.89 -6.35 -23.97
CA THR A 339 7.16 -6.60 -23.26
C THR A 339 8.33 -6.84 -24.23
N PRO A 340 9.59 -6.67 -23.80
CA PRO A 340 10.79 -7.01 -24.60
C PRO A 340 10.78 -8.44 -25.13
N GLU A 341 11.50 -8.69 -26.24
CA GLU A 341 11.56 -10.03 -26.87
C GLU A 341 12.16 -11.11 -25.96
N GLU A 342 12.94 -10.73 -24.98
CA GLU A 342 13.54 -11.58 -23.96
C GLU A 342 12.51 -12.18 -22.98
N VAL A 343 11.31 -11.61 -22.89
CA VAL A 343 10.19 -12.19 -22.17
C VAL A 343 9.52 -13.25 -23.05
N MET A 344 9.69 -14.50 -22.69
CA MET A 344 9.23 -15.63 -23.52
C MET A 344 7.72 -15.88 -23.42
N SER A 345 7.11 -15.58 -22.28
CA SER A 345 5.67 -15.73 -22.06
C SER A 345 4.94 -14.46 -22.50
N ARG A 346 4.21 -14.54 -23.61
CA ARG A 346 3.56 -13.39 -24.28
C ARG A 346 2.05 -13.34 -24.10
N THR A 347 1.50 -14.35 -23.42
CA THR A 347 0.06 -14.50 -23.14
C THR A 347 -0.16 -15.10 -21.75
N LEU A 348 -1.36 -14.93 -21.19
CA LEU A 348 -1.75 -15.56 -19.93
C LEU A 348 -1.63 -17.08 -20.01
N THR A 349 -2.05 -17.70 -21.14
CA THR A 349 -1.88 -19.14 -21.38
C THR A 349 -0.42 -19.57 -21.24
N GLU A 350 0.51 -18.78 -21.78
CA GLU A 350 1.95 -19.08 -21.71
C GLU A 350 2.53 -18.86 -20.30
N ILE A 351 2.03 -17.88 -19.54
CA ILE A 351 2.37 -17.71 -18.11
C ILE A 351 1.88 -18.94 -17.32
N ILE A 352 0.66 -19.40 -17.53
CA ILE A 352 0.11 -20.62 -16.89
C ILE A 352 1.01 -21.81 -17.18
N ALA A 353 1.43 -22.00 -18.43
CA ALA A 353 2.31 -23.11 -18.82
C ALA A 353 3.73 -22.96 -18.22
N PHE A 354 4.26 -21.73 -18.16
CA PHE A 354 5.52 -21.44 -17.49
C PHE A 354 5.49 -21.82 -16.01
N ASN A 355 4.46 -21.39 -15.27
CA ASN A 355 4.30 -21.69 -13.86
C ASN A 355 4.17 -23.20 -13.60
N GLN A 356 3.43 -23.93 -14.45
CA GLN A 356 3.34 -25.40 -14.35
C GLN A 356 4.69 -26.08 -14.57
N THR A 357 5.47 -25.61 -15.54
CA THR A 357 6.80 -26.16 -15.85
C THR A 357 7.81 -25.88 -14.73
N ASN A 358 7.70 -24.71 -14.08
CA ASN A 358 8.60 -24.24 -13.03
C ASN A 358 7.94 -24.31 -11.64
N SER A 359 7.01 -25.23 -11.42
CA SER A 359 6.14 -25.27 -10.25
C SER A 359 6.87 -25.34 -8.91
N GLU A 360 8.06 -25.95 -8.85
CA GLU A 360 8.89 -25.99 -7.65
C GLU A 360 9.36 -24.60 -7.19
N GLN A 361 9.49 -23.64 -8.12
CA GLN A 361 9.93 -22.26 -7.84
C GLN A 361 8.78 -21.28 -7.82
N GLU A 362 7.85 -21.39 -8.78
CA GLU A 362 6.71 -20.48 -8.93
C GLU A 362 5.54 -20.82 -8.02
N MET A 363 5.32 -22.07 -7.70
CA MET A 363 4.16 -22.55 -6.96
C MET A 363 4.50 -23.42 -5.73
N PRO A 364 5.55 -23.09 -4.93
CA PRO A 364 5.92 -23.92 -3.77
C PRO A 364 4.86 -23.89 -2.65
N HIS A 365 4.00 -22.88 -2.61
CA HIS A 365 3.05 -22.65 -1.52
C HIS A 365 1.59 -22.67 -1.99
N PHE A 366 1.28 -22.10 -3.15
CA PHE A 366 -0.09 -21.98 -3.67
C PHE A 366 -0.11 -22.10 -5.19
N ALA A 367 -1.25 -22.50 -5.74
CA ALA A 367 -1.47 -22.74 -7.17
C ALA A 367 -1.76 -21.45 -7.95
N GLN A 368 -2.47 -21.53 -9.09
CA GLN A 368 -2.73 -20.43 -10.02
C GLN A 368 -4.18 -20.43 -10.52
N GLU A 369 -5.11 -20.86 -9.71
CA GLU A 369 -6.49 -21.05 -10.11
C GLU A 369 -7.18 -19.76 -10.57
N ILE A 370 -6.74 -18.57 -10.10
CA ILE A 370 -7.27 -17.29 -10.60
C ILE A 370 -6.85 -17.08 -12.07
N PHE A 371 -5.63 -17.44 -12.44
CA PHE A 371 -5.18 -17.38 -13.83
C PHE A 371 -5.99 -18.32 -14.72
N GLU A 372 -6.23 -19.54 -14.26
CA GLU A 372 -7.01 -20.54 -14.99
C GLU A 372 -8.48 -20.10 -15.14
N LEU A 373 -9.08 -19.53 -14.08
CA LEU A 373 -10.41 -18.93 -14.12
C LEU A 373 -10.48 -17.73 -15.07
N SER A 374 -9.47 -16.85 -15.04
CA SER A 374 -9.38 -15.71 -15.93
C SER A 374 -9.27 -16.16 -17.40
N GLU A 375 -8.39 -17.15 -17.68
CA GLU A 375 -8.21 -17.69 -19.03
C GLU A 375 -9.49 -18.35 -19.54
N ALA A 376 -10.31 -18.95 -18.68
CA ALA A 376 -11.57 -19.59 -19.04
C ALA A 376 -12.69 -18.59 -19.36
N THR A 377 -12.52 -17.29 -19.06
CA THR A 377 -13.54 -16.26 -19.38
C THR A 377 -13.65 -16.04 -20.88
N SER A 378 -14.86 -15.63 -21.32
CA SER A 378 -15.16 -15.40 -22.73
C SER A 378 -15.69 -13.97 -22.98
N ASP A 379 -15.37 -13.40 -24.13
CA ASP A 379 -15.93 -12.11 -24.58
C ASP A 379 -17.44 -12.19 -24.81
N SER A 380 -17.99 -13.40 -24.97
CA SER A 380 -19.43 -13.65 -25.08
C SER A 380 -20.17 -13.71 -23.74
N ASP A 381 -19.45 -13.64 -22.59
CA ASP A 381 -20.08 -13.67 -21.27
C ASP A 381 -20.95 -12.43 -21.03
N GLU A 382 -22.16 -12.64 -20.52
CA GLU A 382 -23.11 -11.56 -20.25
C GLU A 382 -23.11 -11.18 -18.74
N PRO A 383 -23.27 -9.90 -18.43
CA PRO A 383 -23.26 -8.75 -19.36
C PRO A 383 -21.89 -8.55 -19.99
N ASN A 384 -21.81 -7.86 -21.15
CA ASN A 384 -20.51 -7.55 -21.73
C ASN A 384 -19.66 -6.72 -20.75
N LEU A 385 -18.33 -6.79 -20.89
CA LEU A 385 -17.38 -6.27 -19.91
C LEU A 385 -17.54 -4.77 -19.64
N GLU A 386 -17.72 -3.95 -20.70
CA GLU A 386 -17.93 -2.51 -20.55
C GLU A 386 -19.22 -2.18 -19.76
N THR A 387 -20.29 -2.93 -20.02
CA THR A 387 -21.55 -2.77 -19.27
C THR A 387 -21.40 -3.17 -17.82
N LEU A 388 -20.67 -4.26 -17.53
CA LEU A 388 -20.38 -4.71 -16.16
C LEU A 388 -19.57 -3.67 -15.40
N ALA A 389 -18.47 -3.17 -16.00
CA ALA A 389 -17.62 -2.13 -15.39
C ALA A 389 -18.41 -0.86 -15.08
N ARG A 390 -19.22 -0.36 -16.05
CA ARG A 390 -20.06 0.81 -15.84
C ARG A 390 -21.13 0.59 -14.75
N GLN A 391 -21.75 -0.58 -14.72
CA GLN A 391 -22.74 -0.93 -13.69
C GLN A 391 -22.11 -0.95 -12.31
N LEU A 392 -20.95 -1.57 -12.15
CA LEU A 392 -20.22 -1.65 -10.88
C LEU A 392 -19.78 -0.26 -10.40
N LYS A 393 -19.21 0.55 -11.30
CA LYS A 393 -18.83 1.92 -10.98
C LYS A 393 -20.01 2.76 -10.47
N ASN A 394 -21.20 2.60 -11.08
CA ASN A 394 -22.42 3.27 -10.62
C ASN A 394 -22.89 2.76 -9.25
N LEU A 395 -22.90 1.44 -9.05
CA LEU A 395 -23.33 0.83 -7.78
C LEU A 395 -22.46 1.23 -6.60
N ALA A 396 -21.11 1.31 -6.80
CA ALA A 396 -20.17 1.64 -5.73
C ALA A 396 -19.98 3.15 -5.55
N GLY A 397 -19.99 3.94 -6.64
CA GLY A 397 -19.80 5.40 -6.62
C GLY A 397 -21.12 6.14 -6.40
N PRO A 398 -21.85 6.53 -7.50
CA PRO A 398 -23.06 7.34 -7.38
C PRO A 398 -24.16 6.73 -6.50
N GLU A 399 -24.43 5.44 -6.61
CA GLU A 399 -25.47 4.74 -5.84
C GLU A 399 -24.96 4.21 -4.49
N GLY A 400 -23.64 4.19 -4.28
CA GLY A 400 -22.96 3.77 -3.07
C GLY A 400 -22.43 4.97 -2.27
N ILE A 401 -21.16 5.35 -2.48
CA ILE A 401 -20.47 6.39 -1.70
C ILE A 401 -21.23 7.72 -1.76
N ASP A 402 -21.58 8.23 -2.96
CA ASP A 402 -22.23 9.54 -3.08
C ASP A 402 -23.62 9.53 -2.44
N ALA A 403 -24.39 8.44 -2.60
CA ALA A 403 -25.72 8.30 -1.98
C ALA A 403 -25.63 8.24 -0.44
N LEU A 404 -24.61 7.56 0.13
CA LEU A 404 -24.39 7.54 1.58
C LEU A 404 -24.02 8.92 2.11
N LEU A 405 -23.13 9.65 1.41
CA LEU A 405 -22.75 11.01 1.75
C LEU A 405 -23.94 11.96 1.72
N GLU A 406 -24.75 11.92 0.65
CA GLU A 406 -25.93 12.76 0.50
C GLU A 406 -26.99 12.49 1.58
N GLN A 407 -27.33 11.22 1.81
CA GLN A 407 -28.34 10.81 2.80
C GLN A 407 -27.94 11.18 4.23
N ALA A 408 -26.66 11.05 4.57
CA ALA A 408 -26.14 11.42 5.87
C ALA A 408 -25.78 12.91 5.98
N ASN A 409 -25.84 13.66 4.87
CA ASN A 409 -25.32 15.02 4.75
C ASN A 409 -23.89 15.13 5.29
N CYS A 410 -23.00 14.24 4.81
CA CYS A 410 -21.60 14.14 5.20
C CYS A 410 -20.68 14.52 4.03
N GLU A 411 -19.46 14.96 4.34
CA GLU A 411 -18.44 15.33 3.36
C GLU A 411 -17.52 14.15 3.02
N MET A 412 -17.37 13.20 3.95
CA MET A 412 -16.56 12.00 3.80
C MET A 412 -17.08 10.87 4.66
N LEU A 413 -16.64 9.65 4.36
CA LEU A 413 -16.88 8.44 5.15
C LEU A 413 -15.60 8.03 5.86
N ILE A 414 -15.71 7.42 7.03
CA ILE A 414 -14.61 6.80 7.77
C ILE A 414 -14.95 5.39 8.22
N ALA A 415 -13.91 4.57 8.34
CA ALA A 415 -13.94 3.24 8.93
C ALA A 415 -12.53 2.80 9.34
N PRO A 416 -12.35 1.76 10.16
CA PRO A 416 -11.09 1.04 10.21
C PRO A 416 -10.74 0.52 8.80
N THR A 417 -9.49 0.71 8.37
CA THR A 417 -9.07 0.35 7.01
C THR A 417 -9.17 -1.15 6.78
N PHE A 418 -8.63 -1.90 7.73
CA PHE A 418 -8.56 -3.36 7.72
C PHE A 418 -8.60 -3.90 9.14
N GLY A 419 -8.84 -5.21 9.28
CA GLY A 419 -8.69 -5.92 10.54
C GLY A 419 -7.23 -6.02 11.00
N ARG A 420 -6.99 -6.86 12.02
CA ARG A 420 -5.66 -7.11 12.60
C ARG A 420 -4.70 -7.73 11.57
N PRO A 421 -3.40 -7.38 11.55
CA PRO A 421 -2.38 -8.15 10.85
C PRO A 421 -2.42 -9.62 11.29
N TRP A 422 -2.74 -10.53 10.36
CA TRP A 422 -2.85 -11.97 10.65
C TRP A 422 -1.49 -12.66 10.63
N LYS A 423 -1.42 -13.85 11.24
CA LYS A 423 -0.21 -14.66 11.22
C LYS A 423 0.05 -15.20 9.82
N ILE A 424 1.31 -15.19 9.41
CA ILE A 424 1.73 -15.74 8.12
C ILE A 424 1.51 -17.26 8.12
N ASP A 425 0.82 -17.75 7.09
CA ASP A 425 0.61 -19.16 6.82
C ASP A 425 0.84 -19.43 5.33
N LEU A 426 1.99 -20.02 5.01
CA LEU A 426 2.36 -20.31 3.61
C LEU A 426 1.69 -21.58 3.07
N GLU A 427 1.06 -22.39 3.94
CA GLU A 427 0.36 -23.63 3.54
C GLU A 427 -1.11 -23.36 3.19
N ASN A 428 -1.77 -22.47 3.97
CA ASN A 428 -3.20 -22.21 3.84
C ASN A 428 -3.51 -20.84 3.22
N GLY A 429 -2.50 -19.99 3.04
CA GLY A 429 -2.65 -18.63 2.51
C GLY A 429 -3.11 -17.63 3.58
N ASP A 430 -3.61 -16.48 3.11
CA ASP A 430 -4.03 -15.40 4.00
C ASP A 430 -5.31 -15.77 4.77
N ASN A 431 -5.21 -15.76 6.10
CA ASN A 431 -6.35 -15.94 6.99
C ASN A 431 -6.82 -14.57 7.51
N PHE A 432 -7.46 -13.83 6.64
CA PHE A 432 -7.99 -12.50 6.93
C PHE A 432 -9.09 -12.55 8.02
N GLU A 433 -8.86 -11.86 9.11
CA GLU A 433 -9.85 -11.69 10.19
C GLU A 433 -10.33 -10.24 10.28
N GLY A 434 -11.62 -10.05 10.41
CA GLY A 434 -12.23 -8.74 10.60
C GLY A 434 -12.95 -8.22 9.36
N SER A 435 -12.95 -6.90 9.18
CA SER A 435 -13.62 -6.21 8.09
C SER A 435 -12.63 -5.39 7.28
N SER A 436 -12.95 -5.13 6.01
CA SER A 436 -12.24 -4.23 5.11
C SER A 436 -13.22 -3.22 4.53
N CYS A 437 -12.84 -1.96 4.47
CA CYS A 437 -13.65 -0.90 3.85
C CYS A 437 -13.21 -0.54 2.42
N THR A 438 -12.34 -1.37 1.79
CA THR A 438 -11.66 -1.03 0.54
C THR A 438 -12.51 -1.22 -0.72
N THR A 439 -13.49 -2.13 -0.70
CA THR A 439 -14.25 -2.51 -1.90
C THR A 439 -15.01 -1.33 -2.55
N LEU A 440 -15.72 -0.49 -1.77
CA LEU A 440 -16.45 0.63 -2.36
C LEU A 440 -15.53 1.63 -3.08
N PRO A 441 -14.45 2.16 -2.44
CA PRO A 441 -13.53 3.08 -3.12
C PRO A 441 -12.73 2.40 -4.25
N ALA A 442 -12.48 1.09 -4.19
CA ALA A 442 -11.85 0.33 -5.26
C ALA A 442 -12.75 0.29 -6.51
N VAL A 443 -13.95 -0.27 -6.36
CA VAL A 443 -14.91 -0.50 -7.46
C VAL A 443 -15.45 0.80 -8.06
N SER A 444 -15.68 1.84 -7.22
CA SER A 444 -16.08 3.16 -7.72
C SER A 444 -14.94 3.89 -8.45
N GLY A 445 -13.70 3.53 -8.13
CA GLY A 445 -12.52 4.28 -8.53
C GLY A 445 -12.32 5.57 -7.72
N TYR A 446 -13.05 5.79 -6.61
CA TYR A 446 -12.97 6.99 -5.78
C TYR A 446 -11.76 6.96 -4.85
N PRO A 447 -11.28 8.12 -4.36
CA PRO A 447 -10.08 8.17 -3.53
C PRO A 447 -10.31 7.57 -2.15
N HIS A 448 -9.24 6.99 -1.60
CA HIS A 448 -9.22 6.36 -0.29
C HIS A 448 -7.87 6.65 0.39
N LEU A 449 -7.89 7.32 1.52
CA LEU A 449 -6.73 7.60 2.34
C LEU A 449 -6.79 6.77 3.62
N THR A 450 -5.70 6.10 3.99
CA THR A 450 -5.52 5.52 5.33
C THR A 450 -4.45 6.27 6.11
N VAL A 451 -4.73 6.55 7.37
CA VAL A 451 -3.81 7.22 8.32
C VAL A 451 -3.69 6.35 9.57
N PRO A 452 -2.49 6.16 10.14
CA PRO A 452 -2.33 5.37 11.36
C PRO A 452 -3.18 5.91 12.51
N MET A 453 -4.03 5.06 13.11
CA MET A 453 -4.80 5.43 14.29
C MET A 453 -4.17 4.93 15.61
N GLY A 454 -3.05 4.20 15.56
CA GLY A 454 -2.29 3.75 16.72
C GLY A 454 -1.99 2.25 16.70
N LEU A 455 -1.66 1.72 17.86
CA LEU A 455 -1.32 0.32 18.07
C LEU A 455 -2.33 -0.35 19.01
N ALA A 456 -2.83 -1.52 18.60
CA ALA A 456 -3.56 -2.43 19.48
C ALA A 456 -2.74 -3.72 19.64
N ASP A 457 -2.44 -4.11 20.87
CA ASP A 457 -1.56 -5.25 21.21
C ASP A 457 -0.19 -5.21 20.51
N GLY A 458 0.34 -4.00 20.25
CA GLY A 458 1.63 -3.79 19.60
C GLY A 458 1.62 -3.85 18.07
N LEU A 459 0.46 -4.05 17.46
CA LEU A 459 0.27 -4.05 16.00
C LEU A 459 -0.46 -2.79 15.55
N PRO A 460 -0.08 -2.20 14.40
CA PRO A 460 -0.68 -0.97 13.91
C PRO A 460 -2.04 -1.19 13.24
N PHE A 461 -2.86 -0.13 13.28
CA PHE A 461 -4.15 -0.05 12.61
C PHE A 461 -4.31 1.30 11.93
N GLY A 462 -5.03 1.30 10.79
CA GLY A 462 -5.32 2.49 10.01
C GLY A 462 -6.78 2.93 10.14
N LEU A 463 -6.99 4.24 10.14
CA LEU A 463 -8.28 4.89 9.95
C LEU A 463 -8.39 5.34 8.49
N SER A 464 -9.42 4.88 7.81
CA SER A 464 -9.75 5.25 6.43
C SER A 464 -10.59 6.51 6.37
N PHE A 465 -10.26 7.35 5.38
CA PHE A 465 -11.04 8.48 4.90
C PHE A 465 -11.40 8.21 3.44
N ILE A 466 -12.70 8.18 3.11
CA ILE A 466 -13.21 7.85 1.78
C ILE A 466 -14.12 8.99 1.32
N GLY A 467 -13.94 9.47 0.10
CA GLY A 467 -14.72 10.57 -0.45
C GLY A 467 -15.23 10.31 -1.84
N THR A 468 -15.93 11.28 -2.42
CA THR A 468 -16.35 11.26 -3.82
C THR A 468 -15.16 11.39 -4.77
N ALA A 469 -15.36 11.18 -6.08
CA ALA A 469 -14.31 11.29 -7.09
C ALA A 469 -13.58 12.66 -7.00
N PHE A 470 -12.25 12.62 -7.11
CA PHE A 470 -11.37 13.78 -7.09
C PHE A 470 -11.38 14.61 -5.80
N SER A 471 -11.75 14.00 -4.66
CA SER A 471 -11.74 14.64 -3.35
C SER A 471 -10.43 14.45 -2.57
N GLU A 472 -9.33 14.10 -3.22
CA GLU A 472 -8.03 13.83 -2.57
C GLU A 472 -7.58 14.98 -1.64
N SER A 473 -7.76 16.24 -2.06
CA SER A 473 -7.40 17.41 -1.23
C SER A 473 -8.18 17.45 0.08
N THR A 474 -9.48 17.12 0.04
CA THR A 474 -10.34 17.07 1.22
C THR A 474 -9.91 15.95 2.16
N LEU A 475 -9.66 14.74 1.61
CA LEU A 475 -9.23 13.59 2.41
C LEU A 475 -7.85 13.79 3.03
N LEU A 476 -6.89 14.34 2.25
CA LEU A 476 -5.55 14.66 2.76
C LEU A 476 -5.62 15.71 3.87
N SER A 477 -6.44 16.75 3.70
CA SER A 477 -6.56 17.79 4.74
C SER A 477 -7.21 17.26 6.02
N ALA A 478 -8.26 16.42 5.91
CA ALA A 478 -8.89 15.77 7.05
C ALA A 478 -7.93 14.78 7.74
N GLY A 479 -7.24 13.95 6.96
CA GLY A 479 -6.21 13.03 7.46
C GLY A 479 -5.06 13.77 8.16
N TYR A 480 -4.65 14.92 7.63
CA TYR A 480 -3.63 15.77 8.26
C TYR A 480 -4.09 16.32 9.61
N ALA A 481 -5.32 16.85 9.69
CA ALA A 481 -5.88 17.34 10.96
C ALA A 481 -5.92 16.21 12.01
N PHE A 482 -6.35 15.00 11.61
CA PHE A 482 -6.36 13.83 12.47
C PHE A 482 -4.94 13.41 12.91
N GLU A 483 -3.98 13.35 11.97
CA GLU A 483 -2.58 13.01 12.24
C GLU A 483 -1.95 13.98 13.25
N GLN A 484 -2.12 15.29 13.04
CA GLN A 484 -1.54 16.32 13.91
C GLN A 484 -2.12 16.25 15.33
N ALA A 485 -3.43 16.06 15.46
CA ALA A 485 -4.09 15.93 16.75
C ALA A 485 -3.64 14.70 17.60
N ARG A 486 -3.03 13.71 16.96
CA ARG A 486 -2.48 12.52 17.63
C ARG A 486 -0.99 12.67 17.99
N LEU A 487 -0.32 13.68 17.48
CA LEU A 487 1.08 13.99 17.81
C LEU A 487 1.20 14.90 19.04
N ASP A 488 0.14 15.68 19.37
CA ASP A 488 0.02 16.54 20.55
C ASP A 488 -0.41 15.73 21.80
#